data_001ea2d21125bc16276a8acbaf351427
#
_entry.id   001ea2d21125bc16276a8acbaf351427
#
_cell.length_a   1.000
_cell.length_b   1.000
_cell.length_c   1.000
_cell.angle_alpha   90.00
_cell.angle_beta   90.00
_cell.angle_gamma   90.00
#
_symmetry.space_group_name_H-M   'P 1'
#
loop_
_entity.id
_entity.type
_entity.pdbx_description
1 polymer ?
#
loop_
_entity_poly.entity_id
_entity_poly.type
_entity_poly.pdbx_seq_one_letter_code
_entity_poly.pdbx_strand_id
1 'polypeptide(L)'
;ARKMPGETAIRERFEEVAAIYREICTAPEYAGYFEKTPCLPAMASRRQLNDRSKARAPEIEQMRRVAEEIEELNSTTRHLMTESGIDSYVRAAARADEEIDPLVRKNQDDLAGRRITWGEYNRRRIELMQMTQENTPQLVEGETVPTEAQQ
;
A
#
# COMPACT_ATOMS: atom_id res chain seq x y z
N ALA A 1 7.32 -27.58 9.98
CA ALA A 1 8.06 -27.53 8.73
C ALA A 1 8.95 -26.32 8.68
N ARG A 2 10.03 -26.46 7.95
CA ARG A 2 10.98 -25.41 7.90
C ARG A 2 10.63 -24.41 6.82
N LYS A 3 10.69 -23.11 7.14
CA LYS A 3 10.48 -22.09 6.14
C LYS A 3 11.68 -22.00 5.21
N MET A 4 11.43 -21.68 3.98
CA MET A 4 12.49 -21.39 3.04
C MET A 4 13.14 -20.04 3.39
N PRO A 5 14.46 -19.91 3.18
CA PRO A 5 15.13 -18.65 3.51
C PRO A 5 14.49 -17.42 2.87
N GLY A 6 14.05 -17.56 1.62
CA GLY A 6 13.41 -16.42 0.95
C GLY A 6 12.09 -16.04 1.60
N GLU A 7 11.34 -17.01 2.09
CA GLU A 7 10.07 -16.76 2.76
C GLU A 7 10.30 -16.03 4.08
N THR A 8 11.33 -16.43 4.83
CA THR A 8 11.65 -15.76 6.07
C THR A 8 12.04 -14.31 5.83
N ALA A 9 12.85 -14.06 4.82
CA ALA A 9 13.27 -12.70 4.49
C ALA A 9 12.09 -11.84 4.09
N ILE A 10 11.13 -12.39 3.36
CA ILE A 10 9.94 -11.65 2.95
C ILE A 10 9.09 -11.30 4.16
N ARG A 11 8.90 -12.24 5.08
CA ARG A 11 8.12 -12.00 6.29
C ARG A 11 8.75 -10.90 7.13
N GLU A 12 10.07 -10.96 7.29
CA GLU A 12 10.79 -9.94 8.05
C GLU A 12 10.66 -8.58 7.37
N ARG A 13 10.71 -8.57 6.04
CA ARG A 13 10.56 -7.31 5.31
C ARG A 13 9.16 -6.73 5.47
N PHE A 14 8.13 -7.57 5.46
CA PHE A 14 6.76 -7.10 5.68
C PHE A 14 6.62 -6.44 7.04
N GLU A 15 7.25 -7.03 8.08
CA GLU A 15 7.21 -6.45 9.42
C GLU A 15 7.94 -5.12 9.46
N GLU A 16 9.08 -5.05 8.79
CA GLU A 16 9.87 -3.83 8.73
C GLU A 16 9.11 -2.72 8.01
N VAL A 17 8.49 -3.06 6.88
CA VAL A 17 7.70 -2.10 6.12
C VAL A 17 6.53 -1.58 6.94
N ALA A 18 5.86 -2.44 7.69
CA ALA A 18 4.76 -2.02 8.52
C ALA A 18 5.21 -1.00 9.57
N ALA A 19 6.40 -1.21 10.16
CA ALA A 19 6.91 -0.30 11.16
C ALA A 19 7.26 1.06 10.54
N ILE A 20 7.90 1.04 9.38
CA ILE A 20 8.27 2.28 8.68
C ILE A 20 7.02 3.02 8.23
N TYR A 21 6.02 2.28 7.76
CA TYR A 21 4.77 2.88 7.32
C TYR A 21 4.11 3.64 8.48
N ARG A 22 4.13 3.07 9.68
CA ARG A 22 3.56 3.76 10.84
C ARG A 22 4.32 5.04 11.17
N GLU A 23 5.64 5.03 10.98
CA GLU A 23 6.43 6.23 11.20
C GLU A 23 6.07 7.33 10.21
N ILE A 24 5.87 6.95 8.94
CA ILE A 24 5.45 7.92 7.93
C ILE A 24 4.12 8.53 8.30
N CYS A 25 3.18 7.70 8.74
CA CYS A 25 1.82 8.15 9.06
C CYS A 25 1.77 9.11 10.24
N THR A 26 2.75 9.06 11.12
CA THR A 26 2.77 9.92 12.31
C THR A 26 3.78 11.03 12.21
N ALA A 27 4.45 11.19 11.07
CA ALA A 27 5.42 12.24 10.88
C ALA A 27 4.72 13.60 10.86
N PRO A 28 5.17 14.56 11.69
CA PRO A 28 4.49 15.86 11.76
C PRO A 28 4.43 16.59 10.42
N GLU A 29 5.43 16.39 9.57
CA GLU A 29 5.48 17.09 8.29
C GLU A 29 4.38 16.64 7.33
N TYR A 30 3.71 15.51 7.62
CA TYR A 30 2.65 14.99 6.76
C TYR A 30 1.27 15.10 7.42
N ALA A 31 1.17 15.86 8.51
CA ALA A 31 -0.09 15.94 9.26
C ALA A 31 -1.24 16.47 8.42
N GLY A 32 -0.97 17.44 7.54
CA GLY A 32 -2.02 18.00 6.69
C GLY A 32 -2.61 16.98 5.74
N TYR A 33 -1.75 16.13 5.18
CA TYR A 33 -2.20 15.06 4.30
C TYR A 33 -3.01 14.03 5.09
N PHE A 34 -2.49 13.59 6.23
CA PHE A 34 -3.16 12.54 7.00
C PHE A 34 -4.39 13.02 7.75
N GLU A 35 -4.67 14.31 7.74
CA GLU A 35 -5.96 14.79 8.19
C GLU A 35 -7.03 14.51 7.14
N LYS A 36 -6.65 14.55 5.88
CA LYS A 36 -7.59 14.38 4.78
C LYS A 36 -7.78 12.93 4.37
N THR A 37 -6.83 12.08 4.67
CA THR A 37 -6.86 10.67 4.29
C THR A 37 -6.25 9.85 5.40
N PRO A 38 -6.78 8.66 5.71
CA PRO A 38 -6.22 7.86 6.81
C PRO A 38 -4.93 7.19 6.39
N CYS A 39 -4.15 6.78 7.40
CA CYS A 39 -2.97 5.98 7.16
C CYS A 39 -3.34 4.68 6.46
N LEU A 40 -4.31 3.95 7.02
CA LEU A 40 -4.81 2.72 6.43
C LEU A 40 -6.12 3.02 5.73
N PRO A 41 -6.23 2.69 4.44
CA PRO A 41 -7.43 3.06 3.68
C PRO A 41 -8.74 2.64 4.32
N ALA A 42 -8.77 1.45 4.95
CA ALA A 42 -9.98 0.94 5.56
C ALA A 42 -10.46 1.78 6.76
N MET A 43 -9.59 2.64 7.29
CA MET A 43 -9.91 3.46 8.46
C MET A 43 -10.47 4.83 8.08
N ALA A 44 -10.79 5.04 6.81
CA ALA A 44 -11.34 6.32 6.38
C ALA A 44 -12.64 6.62 7.11
N SER A 45 -12.73 7.82 7.67
CA SER A 45 -13.95 8.24 8.36
C SER A 45 -15.02 8.61 7.36
N ARG A 46 -16.27 8.67 7.83
CA ARG A 46 -17.35 9.11 6.97
C ARG A 46 -17.08 10.52 6.44
N ARG A 47 -16.52 11.37 7.28
CA ARG A 47 -16.18 12.73 6.87
C ARG A 47 -15.15 12.72 5.74
N GLN A 48 -14.14 11.87 5.84
CA GLN A 48 -13.12 11.76 4.81
C GLN A 48 -13.67 11.20 3.50
N LEU A 49 -14.56 10.22 3.60
CA LEU A 49 -15.16 9.60 2.43
C LEU A 49 -16.13 10.54 1.70
N ASN A 50 -16.71 11.50 2.43
CA ASN A 50 -17.66 12.43 1.85
C ASN A 50 -17.09 13.83 1.63
N ASP A 51 -15.77 13.97 1.74
CA ASP A 51 -15.11 15.25 1.57
C ASP A 51 -15.16 15.68 0.12
N ARG A 52 -15.83 16.81 -0.15
CA ARG A 52 -16.00 17.31 -1.50
C ARG A 52 -14.93 18.30 -1.92
N SER A 53 -13.97 18.57 -1.04
CA SER A 53 -12.93 19.54 -1.36
C SER A 53 -11.87 18.91 -2.25
N LYS A 54 -11.17 19.80 -2.97
CA LYS A 54 -10.03 19.39 -3.79
C LYS A 54 -8.75 19.62 -3.00
N ALA A 55 -7.69 18.97 -3.40
CA ALA A 55 -6.41 19.10 -2.71
C ALA A 55 -5.83 20.49 -2.93
N ARG A 56 -5.24 21.06 -1.88
CA ARG A 56 -4.55 22.33 -1.96
C ARG A 56 -3.06 22.08 -2.15
N ALA A 57 -2.34 23.11 -2.60
CA ALA A 57 -0.93 22.96 -2.92
C ALA A 57 -0.09 22.32 -1.80
N PRO A 58 -0.23 22.75 -0.53
CA PRO A 58 0.58 22.11 0.52
C PRO A 58 0.23 20.63 0.70
N GLU A 59 -1.05 20.28 0.53
CA GLU A 59 -1.50 18.90 0.66
C GLU A 59 -0.97 18.04 -0.48
N ILE A 60 -0.93 18.61 -1.67
CA ILE A 60 -0.39 17.91 -2.84
C ILE A 60 1.10 17.62 -2.63
N GLU A 61 1.84 18.59 -2.12
CA GLU A 61 3.25 18.41 -1.87
C GLU A 61 3.48 17.28 -0.85
N GLN A 62 2.70 17.29 0.23
CA GLN A 62 2.82 16.24 1.23
C GLN A 62 2.46 14.88 0.65
N MET A 63 1.40 14.83 -0.14
CA MET A 63 0.99 13.57 -0.78
C MET A 63 2.11 13.03 -1.66
N ARG A 64 2.77 13.90 -2.43
CA ARG A 64 3.86 13.47 -3.31
C ARG A 64 5.03 12.88 -2.51
N ARG A 65 5.37 13.51 -1.39
CA ARG A 65 6.45 13.01 -0.56
C ARG A 65 6.10 11.68 0.08
N VAL A 66 4.88 11.56 0.60
CA VAL A 66 4.42 10.30 1.18
C VAL A 66 4.43 9.20 0.12
N ALA A 67 3.91 9.51 -1.06
CA ALA A 67 3.85 8.53 -2.14
C ALA A 67 5.26 8.06 -2.53
N GLU A 68 6.22 8.97 -2.54
CA GLU A 68 7.59 8.63 -2.91
C GLU A 68 8.21 7.71 -1.87
N GLU A 69 8.03 8.00 -0.58
CA GLU A 69 8.59 7.15 0.46
C GLU A 69 7.97 5.76 0.46
N ILE A 70 6.65 5.71 0.26
CA ILE A 70 5.95 4.42 0.24
C ILE A 70 6.32 3.62 -1.01
N GLU A 71 6.47 4.30 -2.14
CA GLU A 71 6.88 3.61 -3.36
C GLU A 71 8.27 3.00 -3.21
N GLU A 72 9.16 3.67 -2.54
CA GLU A 72 10.48 3.13 -2.32
C GLU A 72 10.43 1.87 -1.46
N LEU A 73 9.62 1.88 -0.40
CA LEU A 73 9.44 0.71 0.43
C LEU A 73 8.86 -0.46 -0.37
N ASN A 74 7.84 -0.16 -1.16
CA ASN A 74 7.15 -1.20 -1.92
C ASN A 74 8.03 -1.75 -3.02
N SER A 75 8.80 -0.92 -3.67
CA SER A 75 9.69 -1.35 -4.75
C SER A 75 10.73 -2.33 -4.22
N THR A 76 11.33 -2.00 -3.07
CA THR A 76 12.31 -2.89 -2.46
C THR A 76 11.68 -4.22 -2.07
N THR A 77 10.46 -4.17 -1.54
CA THR A 77 9.75 -5.38 -1.14
C THR A 77 9.42 -6.25 -2.34
N ARG A 78 8.95 -5.64 -3.43
CA ARG A 78 8.63 -6.39 -4.65
C ARG A 78 9.87 -7.02 -5.26
N HIS A 79 11.00 -6.31 -5.19
CA HIS A 79 12.25 -6.85 -5.68
C HIS A 79 12.63 -8.12 -4.90
N LEU A 80 12.49 -8.06 -3.57
CA LEU A 80 12.76 -9.20 -2.73
C LEU A 80 11.81 -10.36 -3.05
N MET A 81 10.54 -10.06 -3.27
CA MET A 81 9.56 -11.08 -3.63
C MET A 81 9.93 -11.76 -4.94
N THR A 82 10.33 -10.99 -5.92
CA THR A 82 10.75 -11.52 -7.22
C THR A 82 11.97 -12.41 -7.07
N GLU A 83 12.93 -12.00 -6.26
CA GLU A 83 14.15 -12.77 -6.12
C GLU A 83 14.00 -14.01 -5.24
N SER A 84 12.89 -14.12 -4.54
CA SER A 84 12.66 -15.28 -3.69
C SER A 84 12.51 -16.57 -4.46
N GLY A 85 12.09 -16.50 -5.72
CA GLY A 85 11.81 -17.69 -6.51
C GLY A 85 10.55 -18.42 -6.11
N ILE A 86 9.78 -17.86 -5.16
CA ILE A 86 8.52 -18.47 -4.72
C ILE A 86 7.43 -17.98 -5.65
N ASP A 87 6.81 -18.89 -6.40
CA ASP A 87 5.87 -18.53 -7.46
C ASP A 87 4.80 -17.53 -7.06
N SER A 88 4.18 -17.76 -5.91
CA SER A 88 3.09 -16.86 -5.50
C SER A 88 3.59 -15.44 -5.26
N TYR A 89 4.78 -15.29 -4.71
CA TYR A 89 5.35 -13.96 -4.48
C TYR A 89 5.83 -13.33 -5.78
N VAL A 90 6.39 -14.13 -6.68
CA VAL A 90 6.82 -13.61 -7.98
C VAL A 90 5.61 -13.06 -8.74
N ARG A 91 4.52 -13.83 -8.76
CA ARG A 91 3.31 -13.39 -9.45
C ARG A 91 2.68 -12.17 -8.78
N ALA A 92 2.68 -12.13 -7.45
CA ALA A 92 2.11 -10.98 -6.73
C ALA A 92 2.89 -9.71 -7.03
N ALA A 93 4.22 -9.81 -7.06
CA ALA A 93 5.05 -8.64 -7.36
C ALA A 93 4.81 -8.15 -8.78
N ALA A 94 4.72 -9.08 -9.74
CA ALA A 94 4.48 -8.72 -11.13
C ALA A 94 3.11 -8.06 -11.28
N ARG A 95 2.09 -8.59 -10.64
CA ARG A 95 0.75 -8.02 -10.73
C ARG A 95 0.70 -6.63 -10.11
N ALA A 96 1.40 -6.45 -8.98
CA ALA A 96 1.44 -5.14 -8.34
C ALA A 96 2.06 -4.11 -9.29
N ASP A 97 3.16 -4.48 -9.94
CA ASP A 97 3.83 -3.57 -10.87
C ASP A 97 2.99 -3.27 -12.10
N GLU A 98 2.32 -4.25 -12.64
CA GLU A 98 1.67 -4.12 -13.94
C GLU A 98 0.23 -3.63 -13.83
N GLU A 99 -0.48 -4.00 -12.77
CA GLU A 99 -1.91 -3.72 -12.69
C GLU A 99 -2.30 -2.76 -11.58
N ILE A 100 -1.63 -2.82 -10.44
CA ILE A 100 -2.04 -2.04 -9.28
C ILE A 100 -1.34 -0.69 -9.22
N ASP A 101 -0.01 -0.67 -9.35
CA ASP A 101 0.74 0.57 -9.28
C ASP A 101 0.29 1.63 -10.27
N PRO A 102 -0.01 1.30 -11.53
CA PRO A 102 -0.51 2.34 -12.44
C PRO A 102 -1.79 2.99 -11.95
N LEU A 103 -2.67 2.22 -11.30
CA LEU A 103 -3.91 2.76 -10.76
C LEU A 103 -3.65 3.60 -9.51
N VAL A 104 -2.69 3.21 -8.69
CA VAL A 104 -2.28 4.01 -7.53
C VAL A 104 -1.77 5.37 -8.01
N ARG A 105 -0.90 5.36 -9.01
CA ARG A 105 -0.34 6.61 -9.54
C ARG A 105 -1.42 7.47 -10.18
N LYS A 106 -2.37 6.84 -10.88
CA LYS A 106 -3.47 7.60 -11.48
C LYS A 106 -4.30 8.30 -10.41
N ASN A 107 -4.58 7.61 -9.30
CA ASN A 107 -5.34 8.20 -8.21
C ASN A 107 -4.60 9.41 -7.64
N GLN A 108 -3.30 9.29 -7.47
CA GLN A 108 -2.47 10.39 -6.97
C GLN A 108 -2.43 11.55 -7.97
N ASP A 109 -2.29 11.24 -9.24
CA ASP A 109 -2.23 12.29 -10.27
C ASP A 109 -3.56 13.00 -10.42
N ASP A 110 -4.67 12.27 -10.29
CA ASP A 110 -6.00 12.89 -10.37
C ASP A 110 -6.23 13.82 -9.18
N LEU A 111 -5.78 13.43 -8.00
CA LEU A 111 -5.90 14.30 -6.83
C LEU A 111 -5.02 15.55 -7.02
N ALA A 112 -3.78 15.37 -7.44
CA ALA A 112 -2.85 16.47 -7.63
C ALA A 112 -3.31 17.40 -8.73
N GLY A 113 -3.95 16.86 -9.78
CA GLY A 113 -4.50 17.65 -10.86
C GLY A 113 -5.84 18.28 -10.54
N ARG A 114 -6.35 18.05 -9.33
CA ARG A 114 -7.63 18.59 -8.87
C ARG A 114 -8.79 18.12 -9.73
N ARG A 115 -8.66 16.92 -10.27
CA ARG A 115 -9.71 16.31 -11.08
C ARG A 115 -10.70 15.52 -10.22
N ILE A 116 -10.28 15.14 -9.02
CA ILE A 116 -11.15 14.41 -8.09
C ILE A 116 -11.10 15.08 -6.73
N THR A 117 -12.11 14.81 -5.92
CA THR A 117 -12.19 15.29 -4.55
C THR A 117 -11.42 14.37 -3.62
N TRP A 118 -11.19 14.82 -2.38
CA TRP A 118 -10.59 13.96 -1.36
C TRP A 118 -11.45 12.72 -1.11
N GLY A 119 -12.78 12.88 -1.14
CA GLY A 119 -13.65 11.73 -0.94
C GLY A 119 -13.46 10.68 -2.02
N GLU A 120 -13.38 11.11 -3.28
CA GLU A 120 -13.13 10.19 -4.38
C GLU A 120 -11.76 9.53 -4.26
N TYR A 121 -10.75 10.30 -3.87
CA TYR A 121 -9.41 9.77 -3.65
C TYR A 121 -9.43 8.69 -2.57
N ASN A 122 -10.12 8.94 -1.48
CA ASN A 122 -10.19 8.00 -0.37
C ASN A 122 -10.93 6.71 -0.76
N ARG A 123 -12.02 6.84 -1.52
CA ARG A 123 -12.75 5.65 -1.98
C ARG A 123 -11.91 4.81 -2.90
N ARG A 124 -11.15 5.44 -3.79
CA ARG A 124 -10.24 4.69 -4.66
C ARG A 124 -9.13 4.00 -3.88
N ARG A 125 -8.64 4.63 -2.81
CA ARG A 125 -7.64 3.99 -1.97
C ARG A 125 -8.17 2.69 -1.37
N ILE A 126 -9.44 2.67 -0.97
CA ILE A 126 -10.05 1.46 -0.43
C ILE A 126 -10.11 0.37 -1.50
N GLU A 127 -10.53 0.74 -2.72
CA GLU A 127 -10.58 -0.24 -3.81
C GLU A 127 -9.21 -0.81 -4.13
N LEU A 128 -8.20 0.05 -4.15
CA LEU A 128 -6.84 -0.38 -4.44
C LEU A 128 -6.27 -1.26 -3.32
N MET A 129 -6.63 -0.95 -2.08
CA MET A 129 -6.25 -1.80 -0.96
C MET A 129 -6.85 -3.19 -1.11
N GLN A 130 -8.13 -3.26 -1.51
CA GLN A 130 -8.77 -4.55 -1.71
C GLN A 130 -8.09 -5.35 -2.81
N MET A 131 -7.74 -4.69 -3.91
CA MET A 131 -6.99 -5.37 -4.97
C MET A 131 -5.65 -5.88 -4.47
N THR A 132 -4.96 -5.09 -3.65
CA THR A 132 -3.67 -5.48 -3.11
C THR A 132 -3.81 -6.68 -2.18
N GLN A 133 -4.85 -6.68 -1.34
CA GLN A 133 -5.08 -7.78 -0.43
C GLN A 133 -5.38 -9.07 -1.18
N GLU A 134 -6.17 -8.98 -2.26
CA GLU A 134 -6.46 -10.15 -3.07
C GLU A 134 -5.22 -10.68 -3.76
N ASN A 135 -4.29 -9.79 -4.07
CA ASN A 135 -3.08 -10.16 -4.76
C ASN A 135 -2.01 -10.73 -3.83
N THR A 136 -2.01 -10.34 -2.57
CA THR A 136 -0.92 -10.67 -1.66
C THR A 136 -1.08 -12.09 -1.13
N PRO A 137 -0.05 -12.94 -1.27
CA PRO A 137 -0.10 -14.26 -0.68
C PRO A 137 -0.23 -14.18 0.84
N GLN A 138 -1.03 -15.09 1.38
CA GLN A 138 -1.26 -15.07 2.81
C GLN A 138 -0.10 -15.71 3.54
N LEU A 139 0.41 -15.02 4.54
CA LEU A 139 1.43 -15.55 5.43
C LEU A 139 0.74 -15.85 6.74
N VAL A 140 -0.02 -16.92 6.74
CA VAL A 140 -0.82 -17.25 7.89
C VAL A 140 0.01 -17.95 8.93
N GLU A 141 -0.12 -17.51 10.15
CA GLU A 141 0.63 -18.11 11.22
C GLU A 141 0.31 -19.58 11.32
N GLY A 142 1.32 -20.40 11.28
CA GLY A 142 1.10 -21.81 11.35
C GLY A 142 0.67 -22.45 10.08
N GLU A 143 0.40 -21.73 9.02
CA GLU A 143 0.00 -22.29 7.83
C GLU A 143 0.97 -22.27 7.00
N THR A 144 1.39 -22.04 6.89
CA THR A 144 2.29 -22.06 6.11
C THR A 144 1.83 -22.00 5.02
N VAL A 145 1.64 -21.76 4.68
CA VAL A 145 1.29 -21.41 3.76
C VAL A 145 0.84 -22.01 2.91
N PRO A 146 0.38 -22.11 2.65
CA PRO A 146 -0.47 -22.35 2.21
C PRO A 146 -0.64 -23.14 1.81
N THR A 147 -0.72 -23.54 1.96
CA THR A 147 -0.92 -24.17 2.00
C THR A 147 -1.91 -24.30 1.86
N GLU A 148 -2.11 -24.36 1.37
CA GLU A 148 -2.82 -24.46 1.44
C GLU A 148 -3.45 -25.11 1.73
N ALA A 149 -3.47 -25.64 1.61
CA ALA A 149 -4.20 -26.35 1.94
C ALA A 149 -4.73 -26.28 3.05
N GLN A 150 -4.86 -26.02 3.32
CA GLN A 150 -5.30 -25.94 4.20
C GLN A 150 -6.20 -25.24 4.13
N GLN A 151 -6.53 -25.12 3.82
CA GLN A 151 -7.23 -24.59 3.94
C GLN A 151 -7.93 -24.72 3.72
#